data_9ab3c6a25b0f34c1658fe8fc6d28ba17
#
_entry.id   9ab3c6a25b0f34c1658fe8fc6d28ba17
#
_cell.length_a   1.000
_cell.length_b   1.000
_cell.length_c   1.000
_cell.angle_alpha   90.00
_cell.angle_beta   90.00
_cell.angle_gamma   90.00
#
_symmetry.space_group_name_H-M   'P 1'
#
loop_
_entity.id
_entity.type
_entity.pdbx_description
1 polymer ?
#
loop_
_entity_poly.entity_id
_entity_poly.type
_entity_poly.pdbx_seq_one_letter_code
_entity_poly.pdbx_strand_id
1 'polypeptide(L)'
;MVGPTSIGSVVGGCYVANELDELEDFARSLTRRKVLGYLDFNFAGSGLITGQRLNDRLDVKLRDLYIEKLPRRFVAVATEIGTGHEVWLSRGKLVDAMRASYALPGIFKPVEINGRWLFDGALVNPIPVSVARALGARYVIAVNINADLSGRGSMAPIMSDHRDDVAVSSSVVQNVVAAADDASSVLTRNGRALKKMLQRQLFGPSESGPGISTVMTEAFNIVQDRIARSRMAGDPPDAVIAPRVGDLSLFDFHRADEMIARGENATKRVLDEIQREIEYMRRFAPKTHAAV
;
A
#
# COMPACT_ATOMS: atom_id res chain seq x y z
N MET A 1 -17.65 -7.90 -3.06
CA MET A 1 -16.56 -8.54 -2.31
C MET A 1 -15.28 -7.80 -2.60
N VAL A 2 -14.47 -7.55 -1.57
CA VAL A 2 -13.20 -6.82 -1.68
C VAL A 2 -12.16 -7.55 -0.84
N GLY A 3 -11.03 -7.92 -1.47
CA GLY A 3 -9.90 -8.59 -0.82
C GLY A 3 -8.63 -7.77 -1.03
N PRO A 4 -8.38 -6.74 -0.22
CA PRO A 4 -7.26 -5.84 -0.41
C PRO A 4 -6.04 -6.23 0.42
N THR A 5 -4.90 -5.67 0.03
CA THR A 5 -3.64 -5.71 0.76
C THR A 5 -3.06 -4.30 0.87
N SER A 6 -2.34 -4.02 1.96
CA SER A 6 -1.59 -2.77 2.18
C SER A 6 -2.48 -1.52 2.06
N ILE A 7 -2.04 -0.49 1.33
CA ILE A 7 -2.83 0.73 1.11
C ILE A 7 -4.20 0.43 0.45
N GLY A 8 -4.28 -0.64 -0.33
CA GLY A 8 -5.54 -1.13 -0.88
C GLY A 8 -6.56 -1.47 0.21
N SER A 9 -6.11 -1.85 1.42
CA SER A 9 -7.01 -2.13 2.55
C SER A 9 -7.71 -0.87 3.07
N VAL A 10 -7.05 0.29 2.99
CA VAL A 10 -7.66 1.57 3.34
C VAL A 10 -8.74 1.93 2.33
N VAL A 11 -8.40 1.88 1.04
CA VAL A 11 -9.36 2.18 -0.05
C VAL A 11 -10.54 1.20 -0.02
N GLY A 12 -10.24 -0.10 0.06
CA GLY A 12 -11.27 -1.14 0.10
C GLY A 12 -12.13 -1.08 1.36
N GLY A 13 -11.55 -0.77 2.52
CA GLY A 13 -12.26 -0.58 3.78
C GLY A 13 -13.22 0.61 3.73
N CYS A 14 -12.77 1.75 3.24
CA CYS A 14 -13.63 2.93 3.03
C CYS A 14 -14.74 2.64 2.01
N TYR A 15 -14.42 1.93 0.91
CA TYR A 15 -15.42 1.54 -0.09
C TYR A 15 -16.54 0.66 0.50
N VAL A 16 -16.20 -0.36 1.28
CA VAL A 16 -17.22 -1.25 1.88
C VAL A 16 -18.01 -0.58 3.00
N ALA A 17 -17.43 0.44 3.61
CA ALA A 17 -18.06 1.30 4.61
C ALA A 17 -18.92 2.43 4.00
N ASN A 18 -18.94 2.61 2.68
CA ASN A 18 -19.54 3.73 1.95
C ASN A 18 -18.92 5.10 2.31
N GLU A 19 -17.62 5.13 2.63
CA GLU A 19 -16.84 6.33 2.98
C GLU A 19 -15.74 6.62 1.94
N LEU A 20 -15.91 6.13 0.69
CA LEU A 20 -14.89 6.30 -0.34
C LEU A 20 -14.75 7.76 -0.79
N ASP A 21 -15.87 8.48 -0.91
CA ASP A 21 -15.89 9.88 -1.34
C ASP A 21 -15.14 10.76 -0.32
N GLU A 22 -15.32 10.49 0.98
CA GLU A 22 -14.59 11.18 2.02
C GLU A 22 -13.09 10.86 2.05
N LEU A 23 -12.72 9.61 1.72
CA LEU A 23 -11.33 9.26 1.55
C LEU A 23 -10.71 10.02 0.37
N GLU A 24 -11.45 10.16 -0.73
CA GLU A 24 -11.02 10.93 -1.89
C GLU A 24 -10.85 12.41 -1.56
N ASP A 25 -11.84 13.05 -0.93
CA ASP A 25 -11.77 14.44 -0.48
C ASP A 25 -10.60 14.67 0.47
N PHE A 26 -10.39 13.74 1.40
CA PHE A 26 -9.23 13.78 2.28
C PHE A 26 -7.92 13.70 1.50
N ALA A 27 -7.78 12.73 0.59
CA ALA A 27 -6.58 12.55 -0.21
C ALA A 27 -6.28 13.80 -1.07
N ARG A 28 -7.28 14.37 -1.73
CA ARG A 28 -7.16 15.61 -2.53
C ARG A 28 -6.80 16.83 -1.66
N SER A 29 -7.20 16.85 -0.40
CA SER A 29 -6.86 17.92 0.55
C SER A 29 -5.40 17.89 1.01
N LEU A 30 -4.65 16.81 0.75
CA LEU A 30 -3.30 16.62 1.24
C LEU A 30 -2.30 17.53 0.49
N THR A 31 -1.62 18.35 1.25
CA THR A 31 -0.45 19.10 0.80
C THR A 31 0.82 18.42 1.35
N ARG A 32 1.99 18.72 0.80
CA ARG A 32 3.27 18.22 1.35
C ARG A 32 3.39 18.44 2.86
N ARG A 33 2.99 19.62 3.36
CA ARG A 33 3.00 19.94 4.81
C ARG A 33 2.04 19.04 5.60
N LYS A 34 0.83 18.81 5.08
CA LYS A 34 -0.15 17.94 5.74
C LYS A 34 0.33 16.48 5.76
N VAL A 35 0.86 15.97 4.64
CA VAL A 35 1.43 14.60 4.59
C VAL A 35 2.47 14.43 5.68
N LEU A 36 3.41 15.37 5.80
CA LEU A 36 4.43 15.32 6.84
C LEU A 36 3.86 15.45 8.26
N GLY A 37 2.78 16.20 8.42
CA GLY A 37 2.05 16.29 9.69
C GLY A 37 1.38 15.00 10.11
N TYR A 38 0.97 14.15 9.15
CA TYR A 38 0.41 12.81 9.42
C TYR A 38 1.49 11.74 9.63
N LEU A 39 2.73 11.99 9.19
CA LEU A 39 3.86 11.14 9.46
C LEU A 39 4.42 11.45 10.85
N ASP A 40 3.84 10.84 11.88
CA ASP A 40 4.28 10.98 13.26
C ASP A 40 5.60 10.24 13.46
N PHE A 41 6.72 10.93 13.27
CA PHE A 41 8.05 10.34 13.42
C PHE A 41 8.34 9.94 14.87
N ASN A 42 8.65 8.67 15.08
CA ASN A 42 9.06 8.13 16.37
C ASN A 42 10.42 7.41 16.23
N PHE A 43 11.46 8.00 16.79
CA PHE A 43 12.81 7.46 16.71
C PHE A 43 13.12 6.45 17.85
N ALA A 44 12.19 6.21 18.78
CA ALA A 44 12.40 5.37 19.95
C ALA A 44 11.72 3.99 19.90
N GLY A 45 11.16 3.57 18.77
CA GLY A 45 10.33 2.38 18.69
C GLY A 45 10.60 1.46 17.49
N SER A 46 9.77 0.44 17.32
CA SER A 46 9.82 -0.57 16.26
C SER A 46 9.41 -0.07 14.87
N GLY A 47 9.13 1.23 14.69
CA GLY A 47 8.78 1.86 13.41
C GLY A 47 9.12 3.33 13.42
N LEU A 48 9.48 3.89 12.25
CA LEU A 48 9.83 5.30 12.09
C LEU A 48 8.59 6.21 12.22
N ILE A 49 7.41 5.70 11.91
CA ILE A 49 6.13 6.42 11.89
C ILE A 49 5.13 5.69 12.78
N THR A 50 4.51 6.41 13.70
CA THR A 50 3.44 5.81 14.53
C THR A 50 2.15 5.64 13.77
N GLY A 51 1.89 6.52 12.79
CA GLY A 51 0.65 6.55 12.03
C GLY A 51 -0.58 6.91 12.87
N GLN A 52 -0.38 7.41 14.10
CA GLN A 52 -1.48 7.67 15.03
C GLN A 52 -2.48 8.67 14.47
N ARG A 53 -2.01 9.77 13.90
CA ARG A 53 -2.89 10.80 13.33
C ARG A 53 -3.71 10.31 12.14
N LEU A 54 -3.14 9.43 11.32
CA LEU A 54 -3.90 8.76 10.25
C LEU A 54 -4.96 7.82 10.85
N ASN A 55 -4.57 7.07 11.88
CA ASN A 55 -5.50 6.20 12.60
C ASN A 55 -6.65 7.00 13.22
N ASP A 56 -6.34 8.10 13.93
CA ASP A 56 -7.35 8.95 14.55
C ASP A 56 -8.33 9.49 13.49
N ARG A 57 -7.84 9.80 12.30
CA ARG A 57 -8.69 10.26 11.19
C ARG A 57 -9.62 9.16 10.67
N LEU A 58 -9.11 7.94 10.50
CA LEU A 58 -9.91 6.78 10.10
C LEU A 58 -10.89 6.37 11.21
N ASP A 59 -10.46 6.46 12.47
CA ASP A 59 -11.27 6.12 13.63
C ASP A 59 -12.53 6.99 13.77
N VAL A 60 -12.50 8.25 13.37
CA VAL A 60 -13.65 9.16 13.51
C VAL A 60 -14.94 8.55 12.94
N LYS A 61 -14.84 7.85 11.79
CA LYS A 61 -16.00 7.29 11.10
C LYS A 61 -16.08 5.76 11.12
N LEU A 62 -14.95 5.08 11.24
CA LEU A 62 -14.85 3.64 11.06
C LEU A 62 -14.67 2.87 12.36
N ARG A 63 -14.48 3.55 13.51
CA ARG A 63 -14.15 2.95 14.83
C ARG A 63 -15.08 1.81 15.24
N ASP A 64 -16.38 1.99 15.03
CA ASP A 64 -17.40 1.06 15.50
C ASP A 64 -17.87 0.07 14.43
N LEU A 65 -17.19 0.07 13.28
CA LEU A 65 -17.49 -0.86 12.19
C LEU A 65 -16.76 -2.19 12.39
N TYR A 66 -17.53 -3.26 12.33
CA TYR A 66 -17.05 -4.64 12.37
C TYR A 66 -17.15 -5.25 10.98
N ILE A 67 -16.11 -5.94 10.54
CA ILE A 67 -16.00 -6.51 9.18
C ILE A 67 -17.19 -7.42 8.87
N GLU A 68 -17.57 -8.28 9.83
CA GLU A 68 -18.66 -9.24 9.67
C GLU A 68 -20.05 -8.60 9.60
N LYS A 69 -20.17 -7.31 9.91
CA LYS A 69 -21.42 -6.53 9.84
C LYS A 69 -21.50 -5.64 8.61
N LEU A 70 -20.47 -5.62 7.78
CA LEU A 70 -20.43 -4.78 6.59
C LEU A 70 -21.38 -5.29 5.51
N PRO A 71 -21.97 -4.41 4.69
CA PRO A 71 -22.91 -4.79 3.62
C PRO A 71 -22.22 -5.56 2.50
N ARG A 72 -20.90 -5.44 2.37
CA ARG A 72 -20.09 -6.13 1.38
C ARG A 72 -19.00 -6.95 2.08
N ARG A 73 -18.74 -8.15 1.58
CA ARG A 73 -17.65 -8.99 2.11
C ARG A 73 -16.32 -8.27 1.93
N PHE A 74 -15.55 -8.22 3.02
CA PHE A 74 -14.22 -7.62 3.08
C PHE A 74 -13.26 -8.55 3.81
N VAL A 75 -12.06 -8.71 3.26
CA VAL A 75 -10.96 -9.45 3.92
C VAL A 75 -9.67 -8.71 3.66
N ALA A 76 -9.05 -8.16 4.69
CA ALA A 76 -7.72 -7.59 4.57
C ALA A 76 -6.65 -8.68 4.75
N VAL A 77 -5.60 -8.63 3.95
CA VAL A 77 -4.46 -9.53 4.07
C VAL A 77 -3.38 -8.89 4.92
N ALA A 78 -2.83 -9.64 5.86
CA ALA A 78 -1.69 -9.28 6.69
C ALA A 78 -0.68 -10.43 6.73
N THR A 79 0.53 -10.17 7.23
CA THR A 79 1.59 -11.16 7.42
C THR A 79 1.89 -11.33 8.90
N GLU A 80 1.91 -12.54 9.43
CA GLU A 80 2.29 -12.80 10.81
C GLU A 80 3.80 -12.75 10.99
N ILE A 81 4.25 -12.00 12.00
CA ILE A 81 5.66 -11.92 12.38
C ILE A 81 6.11 -13.25 12.99
N GLY A 82 7.30 -13.69 12.62
CA GLY A 82 7.91 -14.91 13.12
C GLY A 82 7.59 -16.16 12.33
N THR A 83 6.38 -16.28 11.78
CA THR A 83 5.99 -17.41 10.93
C THR A 83 6.00 -17.09 9.44
N GLY A 84 5.80 -15.82 9.07
CA GLY A 84 5.61 -15.40 7.68
C GLY A 84 4.30 -15.87 7.07
N HIS A 85 3.37 -16.39 7.87
CA HIS A 85 2.07 -16.84 7.35
C HIS A 85 1.21 -15.68 6.88
N GLU A 86 0.51 -15.91 5.78
CA GLU A 86 -0.57 -15.05 5.29
C GLU A 86 -1.77 -15.15 6.25
N VAL A 87 -2.25 -14.01 6.72
CA VAL A 87 -3.38 -13.92 7.65
C VAL A 87 -4.53 -13.18 6.99
N TRP A 88 -5.71 -13.78 6.98
CA TRP A 88 -6.92 -13.21 6.42
C TRP A 88 -7.78 -12.62 7.54
N LEU A 89 -7.85 -11.31 7.59
CA LEU A 89 -8.61 -10.55 8.57
C LEU A 89 -10.03 -10.32 8.02
N SER A 90 -10.94 -11.23 8.33
CA SER A 90 -12.33 -11.25 7.86
C SER A 90 -13.35 -10.96 8.96
N ARG A 91 -12.90 -10.69 10.18
CA ARG A 91 -13.72 -10.39 11.36
C ARG A 91 -13.01 -9.41 12.27
N GLY A 92 -13.78 -8.79 13.18
CA GLY A 92 -13.28 -7.80 14.12
C GLY A 92 -13.39 -6.37 13.59
N LYS A 93 -12.71 -5.43 14.26
CA LYS A 93 -12.77 -4.03 13.89
C LYS A 93 -12.13 -3.79 12.52
N LEU A 94 -12.86 -3.06 11.66
CA LEU A 94 -12.38 -2.73 10.30
C LEU A 94 -11.06 -1.96 10.33
N VAL A 95 -10.95 -0.97 11.21
CA VAL A 95 -9.74 -0.12 11.32
C VAL A 95 -8.52 -0.93 11.74
N ASP A 96 -8.67 -1.88 12.69
CA ASP A 96 -7.55 -2.72 13.13
C ASP A 96 -7.04 -3.63 12.00
N ALA A 97 -7.96 -4.20 11.22
CA ALA A 97 -7.61 -5.01 10.06
C ALA A 97 -6.90 -4.20 8.96
N MET A 98 -7.38 -2.99 8.67
CA MET A 98 -6.73 -2.06 7.75
C MET A 98 -5.32 -1.73 8.22
N ARG A 99 -5.16 -1.35 9.50
CA ARG A 99 -3.87 -1.02 10.12
C ARG A 99 -2.86 -2.15 10.03
N ALA A 100 -3.29 -3.38 10.36
CA ALA A 100 -2.42 -4.55 10.25
C ALA A 100 -1.98 -4.79 8.81
N SER A 101 -2.91 -4.61 7.86
CA SER A 101 -2.66 -4.84 6.44
C SER A 101 -1.67 -3.84 5.82
N TYR A 102 -1.64 -2.58 6.28
CA TYR A 102 -0.69 -1.56 5.77
C TYR A 102 0.53 -1.30 6.69
N ALA A 103 0.73 -2.11 7.73
CA ALA A 103 1.84 -1.97 8.67
C ALA A 103 3.20 -2.33 8.03
N LEU A 104 3.69 -1.47 7.12
CA LEU A 104 4.92 -1.67 6.36
C LEU A 104 6.13 -1.73 7.29
N PRO A 105 6.93 -2.84 7.27
CA PRO A 105 8.08 -3.01 8.14
C PRO A 105 9.09 -1.86 8.04
N GLY A 106 9.59 -1.41 9.19
CA GLY A 106 10.53 -0.29 9.27
C GLY A 106 9.89 1.09 9.14
N ILE A 107 8.67 1.19 8.61
CA ILE A 107 7.91 2.44 8.48
C ILE A 107 6.84 2.53 9.57
N PHE A 108 5.90 1.60 9.60
CA PHE A 108 4.84 1.58 10.60
C PHE A 108 5.10 0.54 11.68
N LYS A 109 4.52 0.77 12.86
CA LYS A 109 4.54 -0.22 13.95
C LYS A 109 3.70 -1.43 13.57
N PRO A 110 4.18 -2.65 13.88
CA PRO A 110 3.34 -3.85 13.80
C PRO A 110 2.07 -3.70 14.64
N VAL A 111 1.03 -4.41 14.24
CA VAL A 111 -0.27 -4.40 14.93
C VAL A 111 -0.51 -5.76 15.58
N GLU A 112 -0.86 -5.76 16.86
CA GLU A 112 -1.24 -6.98 17.57
C GLU A 112 -2.75 -7.21 17.45
N ILE A 113 -3.14 -8.38 16.93
CA ILE A 113 -4.54 -8.84 16.86
C ILE A 113 -4.60 -10.26 17.39
N ASN A 114 -5.39 -10.48 18.45
CA ASN A 114 -5.58 -11.78 19.09
C ASN A 114 -4.25 -12.48 19.48
N GLY A 115 -3.29 -11.73 20.04
CA GLY A 115 -2.01 -12.25 20.48
C GLY A 115 -1.02 -12.51 19.35
N ARG A 116 -1.33 -12.12 18.10
CA ARG A 116 -0.47 -12.28 16.93
C ARG A 116 0.01 -10.91 16.45
N TRP A 117 1.31 -10.76 16.28
CA TRP A 117 1.90 -9.56 15.72
C TRP A 117 1.89 -9.61 14.19
N LEU A 118 1.32 -8.60 13.56
CA LEU A 118 1.06 -8.56 12.12
C LEU A 118 1.80 -7.40 11.45
N PHE A 119 2.30 -7.69 10.24
CA PHE A 119 2.86 -6.74 9.29
C PHE A 119 1.97 -6.58 8.07
N ASP A 120 2.39 -5.68 7.17
CA ASP A 120 1.82 -5.50 5.84
C ASP A 120 1.74 -6.84 5.06
N GLY A 121 0.55 -7.09 4.53
CA GLY A 121 0.26 -8.31 3.78
C GLY A 121 0.98 -8.41 2.43
N ALA A 122 1.49 -7.30 1.91
CA ALA A 122 2.22 -7.31 0.64
C ALA A 122 3.57 -8.06 0.71
N LEU A 123 4.04 -8.40 1.93
CA LEU A 123 5.18 -9.32 2.10
C LEU A 123 4.89 -10.76 1.63
N VAL A 124 3.62 -11.15 1.57
CA VAL A 124 3.22 -12.53 1.22
C VAL A 124 2.22 -12.58 0.08
N ASN A 125 1.35 -11.57 -0.06
CA ASN A 125 0.30 -11.55 -1.09
C ASN A 125 -0.08 -10.11 -1.47
N PRO A 126 0.73 -9.43 -2.29
CA PRO A 126 0.48 -8.02 -2.66
C PRO A 126 -0.74 -7.82 -3.54
N ILE A 127 -1.15 -8.86 -4.31
CA ILE A 127 -2.35 -8.84 -5.16
C ILE A 127 -3.15 -10.12 -4.86
N PRO A 128 -4.07 -10.09 -3.87
CA PRO A 128 -4.64 -11.30 -3.28
C PRO A 128 -5.82 -11.88 -4.09
N VAL A 129 -5.54 -12.31 -5.32
CA VAL A 129 -6.51 -12.98 -6.21
C VAL A 129 -7.06 -14.23 -5.55
N SER A 130 -6.18 -15.04 -4.95
CA SER A 130 -6.53 -16.28 -4.23
C SER A 130 -7.57 -16.04 -3.12
N VAL A 131 -7.45 -14.93 -2.39
CA VAL A 131 -8.42 -14.55 -1.35
C VAL A 131 -9.80 -14.30 -1.96
N ALA A 132 -9.88 -13.52 -3.04
CA ALA A 132 -11.14 -13.26 -3.72
C ALA A 132 -11.77 -14.56 -4.25
N ARG A 133 -10.98 -15.45 -4.83
CA ARG A 133 -11.43 -16.78 -5.30
C ARG A 133 -11.96 -17.64 -4.14
N ALA A 134 -11.21 -17.75 -3.05
CA ALA A 134 -11.62 -18.52 -1.87
C ALA A 134 -12.91 -17.99 -1.23
N LEU A 135 -13.17 -16.69 -1.34
CA LEU A 135 -14.43 -16.09 -0.92
C LEU A 135 -15.60 -16.29 -1.91
N GLY A 136 -15.35 -16.99 -3.04
CA GLY A 136 -16.35 -17.31 -4.04
C GLY A 136 -16.52 -16.29 -5.16
N ALA A 137 -15.50 -15.46 -5.42
CA ALA A 137 -15.53 -14.57 -6.57
C ALA A 137 -15.46 -15.38 -7.86
N ARG A 138 -16.41 -15.16 -8.76
CA ARG A 138 -16.47 -15.79 -10.08
C ARG A 138 -15.68 -15.00 -11.12
N TYR A 139 -15.54 -13.69 -10.90
CA TYR A 139 -14.76 -12.78 -11.71
C TYR A 139 -13.93 -11.90 -10.78
N VAL A 140 -12.62 -11.88 -10.98
CA VAL A 140 -11.68 -11.13 -10.14
C VAL A 140 -11.00 -10.05 -10.98
N ILE A 141 -11.20 -8.82 -10.57
CA ILE A 141 -10.50 -7.66 -11.11
C ILE A 141 -9.37 -7.33 -10.15
N ALA A 142 -8.13 -7.45 -10.60
CA ALA A 142 -6.95 -7.07 -9.84
C ALA A 142 -6.48 -5.67 -10.20
N VAL A 143 -6.12 -4.89 -9.19
CA VAL A 143 -5.45 -3.59 -9.38
C VAL A 143 -3.98 -3.76 -9.04
N ASN A 144 -3.10 -3.60 -10.04
CA ASN A 144 -1.65 -3.73 -9.89
C ASN A 144 -0.96 -2.38 -10.05
N ILE A 145 -0.64 -1.73 -8.93
CA ILE A 145 0.06 -0.44 -8.91
C ILE A 145 1.57 -0.58 -9.15
N ASN A 146 2.12 -1.80 -9.10
CA ASN A 146 3.53 -2.09 -9.29
C ASN A 146 3.86 -2.55 -10.73
N ALA A 147 2.88 -2.53 -11.64
CA ALA A 147 3.05 -3.03 -13.01
C ALA A 147 4.19 -2.32 -13.78
N ASP A 148 4.39 -1.02 -13.56
CA ASP A 148 5.44 -0.24 -14.22
C ASP A 148 6.86 -0.56 -13.72
N LEU A 149 6.97 -1.02 -12.47
CA LEU A 149 8.27 -1.47 -11.93
C LEU A 149 8.76 -2.70 -12.68
N SER A 150 7.82 -3.45 -13.27
CA SER A 150 8.07 -4.65 -14.08
C SER A 150 8.80 -4.38 -15.40
N GLY A 151 8.73 -3.16 -15.96
CA GLY A 151 9.41 -2.77 -17.20
C GLY A 151 10.92 -2.58 -17.04
N ARG A 152 11.44 -2.52 -15.82
CA ARG A 152 12.89 -2.44 -15.55
C ARG A 152 13.50 -3.85 -15.58
N GLY A 153 13.53 -4.47 -16.72
CA GLY A 153 14.09 -5.76 -17.10
C GLY A 153 14.59 -6.70 -15.99
N SER A 154 14.17 -7.94 -16.03
CA SER A 154 14.58 -8.96 -15.04
C SER A 154 16.04 -9.44 -15.21
N MET A 155 16.74 -9.03 -16.26
CA MET A 155 18.15 -9.33 -16.52
C MET A 155 18.80 -8.12 -17.19
N ALA A 156 19.60 -7.37 -16.43
CA ALA A 156 20.60 -6.50 -17.03
C ALA A 156 21.84 -7.37 -17.32
N PRO A 157 22.39 -7.40 -18.53
CA PRO A 157 23.69 -8.01 -18.78
C PRO A 157 24.74 -7.27 -17.95
N ILE A 158 25.57 -8.00 -17.21
CA ILE A 158 26.60 -7.47 -16.31
C ILE A 158 27.71 -6.70 -17.06
N MET A 159 27.66 -6.67 -18.39
CA MET A 159 28.64 -6.02 -19.25
C MET A 159 28.01 -4.95 -20.14
N SER A 160 27.74 -3.79 -19.59
CA SER A 160 27.74 -2.55 -20.33
C SER A 160 28.33 -1.44 -19.47
N ASP A 161 29.48 -0.96 -19.92
CA ASP A 161 30.22 0.18 -19.34
C ASP A 161 29.52 1.51 -19.72
N HIS A 162 28.20 1.54 -19.52
CA HIS A 162 27.38 2.74 -19.69
C HIS A 162 26.76 3.06 -18.33
N ARG A 163 27.41 4.01 -17.67
CA ARG A 163 26.82 4.82 -16.60
C ARG A 163 25.74 5.74 -17.21
N ASP A 164 24.65 5.15 -17.69
CA ASP A 164 23.45 5.93 -17.92
C ASP A 164 22.73 6.04 -16.59
N ASP A 165 22.66 7.26 -16.09
CA ASP A 165 22.08 7.71 -14.86
C ASP A 165 20.71 7.09 -14.62
N VAL A 166 20.68 5.97 -13.90
CA VAL A 166 19.48 5.58 -13.16
C VAL A 166 19.36 6.58 -12.02
N ALA A 167 18.68 7.68 -12.30
CA ALA A 167 18.21 8.58 -11.27
C ALA A 167 17.27 7.80 -10.34
N VAL A 168 17.86 7.10 -9.40
CA VAL A 168 17.14 6.60 -8.22
C VAL A 168 16.40 7.81 -7.68
N SER A 169 15.08 7.71 -7.53
CA SER A 169 14.24 8.82 -7.07
C SER A 169 14.65 9.24 -5.67
N SER A 170 15.78 9.92 -5.56
CA SER A 170 16.28 10.55 -4.34
C SER A 170 15.33 11.64 -3.82
N SER A 171 14.31 11.99 -4.64
CA SER A 171 13.30 13.00 -4.31
C SER A 171 12.50 12.71 -3.04
N VAL A 172 12.24 11.43 -2.71
CA VAL A 172 11.51 11.06 -1.48
C VAL A 172 12.33 11.39 -0.24
N VAL A 173 13.59 10.99 -0.27
CA VAL A 173 14.51 11.19 0.85
C VAL A 173 14.79 12.68 1.04
N GLN A 174 15.00 13.43 -0.05
CA GLN A 174 15.22 14.86 0.01
C GLN A 174 13.98 15.62 0.51
N ASN A 175 12.77 15.22 0.12
CA ASN A 175 11.53 15.84 0.58
C ASN A 175 11.24 15.57 2.07
N VAL A 176 11.52 14.36 2.56
CA VAL A 176 11.41 14.01 4.00
C VAL A 176 12.45 14.76 4.82
N VAL A 177 13.68 14.92 4.30
CA VAL A 177 14.77 15.65 4.97
C VAL A 177 14.48 17.15 5.04
N ALA A 178 14.06 17.77 3.94
CA ALA A 178 13.76 19.21 3.90
C ALA A 178 12.62 19.62 4.85
N ALA A 179 11.65 18.74 5.03
CA ALA A 179 10.51 19.00 5.90
C ALA A 179 10.77 18.76 7.39
N ALA A 180 11.72 17.91 7.72
CA ALA A 180 12.16 17.74 9.11
C ALA A 180 12.98 18.96 9.60
N ASP A 181 13.61 19.71 8.70
CA ASP A 181 14.31 20.95 9.04
C ASP A 181 13.33 22.07 9.44
N ASP A 182 12.15 22.14 8.83
CA ASP A 182 11.11 23.15 9.17
C ASP A 182 10.41 22.87 10.52
N ALA A 183 10.31 21.58 10.94
CA ALA A 183 9.70 21.21 12.22
C ALA A 183 10.64 21.36 13.43
N SER A 184 11.92 21.71 13.22
CA SER A 184 12.95 21.68 14.26
C SER A 184 13.12 22.96 15.07
N SER A 185 12.20 23.92 15.00
CA SER A 185 12.30 25.20 15.70
C SER A 185 12.17 25.12 17.24
N VAL A 186 11.91 23.95 17.83
CA VAL A 186 11.57 23.79 19.27
C VAL A 186 12.58 22.95 20.08
N LEU A 187 13.65 22.42 19.50
CA LEU A 187 14.60 21.56 20.23
C LEU A 187 15.93 22.25 20.55
N THR A 188 16.44 21.99 21.77
CA THR A 188 17.72 22.52 22.25
C THR A 188 18.91 22.16 21.35
N ARG A 189 19.95 23.00 21.35
CA ARG A 189 21.12 22.99 20.44
C ARG A 189 21.83 21.64 20.32
N ASN A 190 21.88 20.83 21.37
CA ASN A 190 22.53 19.51 21.37
C ASN A 190 21.64 18.39 20.77
N GLY A 191 20.32 18.47 20.93
CA GLY A 191 19.39 17.53 20.32
C GLY A 191 19.28 17.69 18.80
N ARG A 192 19.49 18.93 18.29
CA ARG A 192 19.47 19.21 16.85
C ARG A 192 20.65 18.60 16.10
N ALA A 193 21.84 18.61 16.69
CA ALA A 193 23.05 18.03 16.08
C ALA A 193 22.96 16.52 15.97
N LEU A 194 22.48 15.84 17.02
CA LEU A 194 22.27 14.38 17.03
C LEU A 194 21.16 13.97 16.05
N LYS A 195 20.05 14.72 16.03
CA LYS A 195 18.95 14.49 15.08
C LYS A 195 19.41 14.66 13.63
N LYS A 196 20.18 15.70 13.34
CA LYS A 196 20.73 15.97 12.00
C LYS A 196 21.73 14.91 11.55
N MET A 197 22.53 14.39 12.48
CA MET A 197 23.49 13.31 12.23
C MET A 197 22.77 11.97 11.95
N LEU A 198 21.77 11.60 12.77
CA LEU A 198 20.93 10.42 12.57
C LEU A 198 20.11 10.51 11.29
N GLN A 199 19.58 11.69 10.99
CA GLN A 199 18.82 11.96 9.78
C GLN A 199 19.69 11.82 8.52
N ARG A 200 20.94 12.34 8.53
CA ARG A 200 21.90 12.11 7.45
C ARG A 200 22.27 10.64 7.29
N GLN A 201 22.45 9.92 8.39
CA GLN A 201 22.87 8.52 8.38
C GLN A 201 21.74 7.56 7.91
N LEU A 202 20.48 7.88 8.23
CA LEU A 202 19.31 7.07 7.87
C LEU A 202 18.73 7.42 6.50
N PHE A 203 18.76 8.70 6.11
CA PHE A 203 18.05 9.21 4.94
C PHE A 203 18.91 10.01 3.95
N GLY A 204 20.13 10.38 4.33
CA GLY A 204 21.01 11.15 3.46
C GLY A 204 21.72 10.29 2.42
N PRO A 205 21.99 10.79 1.19
CA PRO A 205 22.95 10.17 0.30
C PRO A 205 24.31 10.25 0.98
N SER A 206 24.95 9.11 1.23
CA SER A 206 26.35 9.07 1.64
C SER A 206 27.21 9.05 0.38
N GLU A 207 28.47 9.53 0.48
CA GLU A 207 29.46 9.40 -0.61
C GLU A 207 29.67 7.92 -1.00
N SER A 208 29.15 6.97 -0.23
CA SER A 208 29.30 5.51 -0.42
C SER A 208 28.04 4.79 -0.88
N GLY A 209 26.88 5.47 -1.12
CA GLY A 209 25.67 4.81 -1.62
C GLY A 209 24.33 5.31 -1.05
N PRO A 210 23.20 4.65 -1.40
CA PRO A 210 21.87 5.03 -0.92
C PRO A 210 21.71 4.75 0.57
N GLY A 211 20.92 5.59 1.27
CA GLY A 211 20.62 5.42 2.71
C GLY A 211 19.83 4.13 3.00
N ILE A 212 19.91 3.64 4.24
CA ILE A 212 19.27 2.37 4.66
C ILE A 212 17.78 2.33 4.36
N SER A 213 17.05 3.42 4.60
CA SER A 213 15.61 3.47 4.33
C SER A 213 15.29 3.33 2.84
N THR A 214 16.12 3.94 1.97
CA THR A 214 15.99 3.80 0.51
C THR A 214 16.23 2.35 0.10
N VAL A 215 17.31 1.74 0.61
CA VAL A 215 17.64 0.34 0.31
C VAL A 215 16.50 -0.59 0.77
N MET A 216 15.97 -0.38 1.97
CA MET A 216 14.86 -1.20 2.49
C MET A 216 13.58 -1.03 1.65
N THR A 217 13.23 0.21 1.27
CA THR A 217 12.05 0.47 0.43
C THR A 217 12.20 -0.18 -0.94
N GLU A 218 13.37 -0.03 -1.59
CA GLU A 218 13.62 -0.66 -2.88
C GLU A 218 13.65 -2.20 -2.79
N ALA A 219 14.26 -2.76 -1.74
CA ALA A 219 14.23 -4.20 -1.51
C ALA A 219 12.78 -4.70 -1.34
N PHE A 220 11.96 -3.96 -0.60
CA PHE A 220 10.55 -4.30 -0.41
C PHE A 220 9.77 -4.23 -1.73
N ASN A 221 9.98 -3.18 -2.53
CA ASN A 221 9.36 -3.05 -3.85
C ASN A 221 9.74 -4.21 -4.78
N ILE A 222 11.03 -4.60 -4.79
CA ILE A 222 11.51 -5.74 -5.59
C ILE A 222 10.85 -7.03 -5.14
N VAL A 223 10.78 -7.28 -3.83
CA VAL A 223 10.17 -8.50 -3.27
C VAL A 223 8.67 -8.55 -3.61
N GLN A 224 7.95 -7.45 -3.42
CA GLN A 224 6.54 -7.36 -3.77
C GLN A 224 6.29 -7.65 -5.25
N ASP A 225 7.07 -7.06 -6.16
CA ASP A 225 6.94 -7.30 -7.59
C ASP A 225 7.15 -8.78 -7.93
N ARG A 226 8.18 -9.41 -7.36
CA ARG A 226 8.46 -10.84 -7.57
C ARG A 226 7.34 -11.73 -7.06
N ILE A 227 6.84 -11.46 -5.85
CA ILE A 227 5.72 -12.22 -5.27
C ILE A 227 4.44 -12.01 -6.10
N ALA A 228 4.11 -10.76 -6.47
CA ALA A 228 2.94 -10.45 -7.28
C ALA A 228 2.94 -11.23 -8.60
N ARG A 229 4.06 -11.23 -9.32
CA ARG A 229 4.20 -11.98 -10.58
C ARG A 229 4.06 -13.48 -10.38
N SER A 230 4.74 -14.04 -9.39
CA SER A 230 4.66 -15.47 -9.09
C SER A 230 3.24 -15.91 -8.74
N ARG A 231 2.56 -15.11 -7.90
CA ARG A 231 1.19 -15.38 -7.48
C ARG A 231 0.19 -15.27 -8.64
N MET A 232 0.28 -14.21 -9.44
CA MET A 232 -0.59 -14.01 -10.60
C MET A 232 -0.34 -15.03 -11.71
N ALA A 233 0.86 -15.62 -11.80
CA ALA A 233 1.13 -16.72 -12.75
C ALA A 233 0.45 -18.03 -12.32
N GLY A 234 0.36 -18.29 -11.00
CA GLY A 234 -0.29 -19.48 -10.46
C GLY A 234 -1.81 -19.34 -10.30
N ASP A 235 -2.29 -18.12 -10.05
CA ASP A 235 -3.72 -17.82 -9.85
C ASP A 235 -4.04 -16.47 -10.55
N PRO A 236 -4.23 -16.49 -11.88
CA PRO A 236 -4.44 -15.28 -12.66
C PRO A 236 -5.81 -14.65 -12.35
N PRO A 237 -5.88 -13.31 -12.26
CA PRO A 237 -7.16 -12.60 -12.25
C PRO A 237 -7.81 -12.63 -13.63
N ASP A 238 -9.12 -12.38 -13.70
CA ASP A 238 -9.84 -12.30 -14.98
C ASP A 238 -9.58 -10.99 -15.71
N ALA A 239 -9.32 -9.91 -14.97
CA ALA A 239 -8.90 -8.63 -15.51
C ALA A 239 -7.86 -7.96 -14.61
N VAL A 240 -6.96 -7.18 -15.23
CA VAL A 240 -5.94 -6.39 -14.53
C VAL A 240 -6.07 -4.91 -14.89
N ILE A 241 -6.22 -4.08 -13.87
CA ILE A 241 -6.10 -2.62 -13.98
C ILE A 241 -4.68 -2.24 -13.53
N ALA A 242 -3.88 -1.72 -14.44
CA ALA A 242 -2.49 -1.37 -14.20
C ALA A 242 -2.24 0.13 -14.45
N PRO A 243 -2.45 0.99 -13.45
CA PRO A 243 -2.12 2.41 -13.56
C PRO A 243 -0.59 2.59 -13.60
N ARG A 244 -0.13 3.53 -14.44
CA ARG A 244 1.30 3.87 -14.52
C ARG A 244 1.65 4.87 -13.44
N VAL A 245 2.21 4.38 -12.34
CA VAL A 245 2.54 5.17 -11.14
C VAL A 245 3.99 4.98 -10.67
N GLY A 246 4.85 4.37 -11.49
CA GLY A 246 6.24 4.03 -11.14
C GLY A 246 7.16 5.23 -10.90
N ASP A 247 6.76 6.45 -11.31
CA ASP A 247 7.43 7.71 -11.01
C ASP A 247 6.97 8.37 -9.69
N LEU A 248 5.98 7.76 -9.02
CA LEU A 248 5.46 8.24 -7.75
C LEU A 248 6.11 7.49 -6.60
N SER A 249 6.38 8.22 -5.54
CA SER A 249 6.98 7.69 -4.33
C SER A 249 5.93 7.32 -3.29
N LEU A 250 6.30 6.44 -2.35
CA LEU A 250 5.43 5.95 -1.28
C LEU A 250 4.71 7.06 -0.49
N PHE A 251 5.31 8.25 -0.36
CA PHE A 251 4.77 9.37 0.42
C PHE A 251 4.24 10.52 -0.43
N ASP A 252 4.12 10.36 -1.74
CA ASP A 252 3.62 11.40 -2.65
C ASP A 252 2.09 11.58 -2.60
N PHE A 253 1.48 11.33 -1.45
CA PHE A 253 0.03 11.48 -1.24
C PHE A 253 -0.51 12.88 -1.60
N HIS A 254 0.35 13.90 -1.62
CA HIS A 254 0.00 15.24 -2.08
C HIS A 254 -0.25 15.33 -3.60
N ARG A 255 0.07 14.26 -4.36
CA ARG A 255 -0.24 14.11 -5.79
C ARG A 255 -1.48 13.25 -6.02
N ALA A 256 -2.42 13.26 -5.08
CA ALA A 256 -3.63 12.41 -5.14
C ALA A 256 -4.44 12.63 -6.41
N ASP A 257 -4.63 13.89 -6.85
CA ASP A 257 -5.35 14.20 -8.09
C ASP A 257 -4.75 13.49 -9.30
N GLU A 258 -3.44 13.48 -9.40
CA GLU A 258 -2.72 12.82 -10.48
C GLU A 258 -2.84 11.29 -10.39
N MET A 259 -2.71 10.73 -9.17
CA MET A 259 -2.85 9.29 -8.96
C MET A 259 -4.26 8.81 -9.31
N ILE A 260 -5.29 9.54 -8.88
CA ILE A 260 -6.68 9.24 -9.19
C ILE A 260 -6.91 9.29 -10.70
N ALA A 261 -6.46 10.34 -11.38
CA ALA A 261 -6.59 10.46 -12.84
C ALA A 261 -5.89 9.32 -13.60
N ARG A 262 -4.71 8.90 -13.15
CA ARG A 262 -3.99 7.75 -13.72
C ARG A 262 -4.75 6.44 -13.49
N GLY A 263 -5.36 6.24 -12.31
CA GLY A 263 -6.21 5.10 -11.99
C GLY A 263 -7.46 5.04 -12.88
N GLU A 264 -8.16 6.17 -13.02
CA GLU A 264 -9.32 6.30 -13.91
C GLU A 264 -8.96 5.96 -15.37
N ASN A 265 -7.88 6.54 -15.88
CA ASN A 265 -7.43 6.29 -17.25
C ASN A 265 -7.04 4.82 -17.48
N ALA A 266 -6.43 4.18 -16.47
CA ALA A 266 -6.13 2.75 -16.53
C ALA A 266 -7.40 1.91 -16.55
N THR A 267 -8.39 2.27 -15.75
CA THR A 267 -9.70 1.59 -15.70
C THR A 267 -10.46 1.75 -17.01
N LYS A 268 -10.54 2.98 -17.57
CA LYS A 268 -11.22 3.25 -18.83
C LYS A 268 -10.72 2.41 -19.99
N ARG A 269 -9.41 2.08 -20.00
CA ARG A 269 -8.81 1.25 -21.08
C ARG A 269 -9.31 -0.19 -21.12
N VAL A 270 -9.74 -0.73 -19.99
CA VAL A 270 -10.17 -2.14 -19.86
C VAL A 270 -11.66 -2.29 -19.52
N LEU A 271 -12.35 -1.18 -19.30
CA LEU A 271 -13.73 -1.16 -18.79
C LEU A 271 -14.70 -1.90 -19.72
N ASP A 272 -14.63 -1.64 -21.03
CA ASP A 272 -15.53 -2.24 -22.01
C ASP A 272 -15.35 -3.77 -22.09
N GLU A 273 -14.13 -4.24 -21.95
CA GLU A 273 -13.81 -5.68 -21.92
C GLU A 273 -14.38 -6.32 -20.64
N ILE A 274 -14.13 -5.71 -19.49
CA ILE A 274 -14.65 -6.16 -18.19
C ILE A 274 -16.19 -6.24 -18.24
N GLN A 275 -16.85 -5.22 -18.78
CA GLN A 275 -18.32 -5.19 -18.88
C GLN A 275 -18.85 -6.31 -19.76
N ARG A 276 -18.25 -6.53 -20.95
CA ARG A 276 -18.63 -7.62 -21.85
C ARG A 276 -18.50 -8.99 -21.21
N GLU A 277 -17.38 -9.23 -20.52
CA GLU A 277 -17.14 -10.51 -19.84
C GLU A 277 -18.14 -10.75 -18.69
N ILE A 278 -18.43 -9.72 -17.89
CA ILE A 278 -19.43 -9.82 -16.82
C ILE A 278 -20.82 -10.07 -17.40
N GLU A 279 -21.19 -9.41 -18.50
CA GLU A 279 -22.48 -9.65 -19.17
C GLU A 279 -22.56 -11.08 -19.74
N TYR A 280 -21.48 -11.55 -20.36
CA TYR A 280 -21.39 -12.92 -20.86
C TYR A 280 -21.60 -13.92 -19.73
N MET A 281 -20.89 -13.76 -18.62
CA MET A 281 -21.03 -14.64 -17.46
C MET A 281 -22.43 -14.60 -16.85
N ARG A 282 -23.09 -13.43 -16.81
CA ARG A 282 -24.48 -13.31 -16.32
C ARG A 282 -25.45 -14.08 -17.22
N ARG A 283 -25.25 -14.04 -18.53
CA ARG A 283 -26.11 -14.71 -19.51
C ARG A 283 -26.01 -16.23 -19.43
N PHE A 284 -24.83 -16.76 -19.17
CA PHE A 284 -24.54 -18.20 -19.14
C PHE A 284 -24.35 -18.76 -17.72
N ALA A 285 -24.59 -17.94 -16.69
CA ALA A 285 -24.58 -18.46 -15.32
C ALA A 285 -25.69 -19.51 -15.16
N PRO A 286 -25.40 -20.70 -14.63
CA PRO A 286 -26.44 -21.65 -14.27
C PRO A 286 -27.38 -20.95 -13.30
N LYS A 287 -28.70 -20.97 -13.61
CA LYS A 287 -29.71 -20.49 -12.69
C LYS A 287 -29.61 -21.38 -11.44
N THR A 288 -29.00 -20.85 -10.38
CA THR A 288 -29.03 -21.50 -9.06
C THR A 288 -30.50 -21.63 -8.69
N HIS A 289 -31.03 -22.86 -8.75
CA HIS A 289 -32.30 -23.15 -8.12
C HIS A 289 -32.10 -22.80 -6.64
N ALA A 290 -32.86 -21.79 -6.18
CA ALA A 290 -33.02 -21.53 -4.75
C ALA A 290 -33.53 -22.87 -4.17
N ALA A 291 -32.67 -23.53 -3.42
CA ALA A 291 -33.11 -24.63 -2.58
C ALA A 291 -34.04 -24.03 -1.52
N VAL A 292 -35.26 -24.47 -1.55
CA VAL A 292 -36.35 -24.22 -0.62
C VAL A 292 -35.96 -24.61 0.79
#